data_1272eb644d338f78749abfdd5710ef6b
#
_entry.id   1272eb644d338f78749abfdd5710ef6b
#
_cell.length_a   1.000
_cell.length_b   1.000
_cell.length_c   1.000
_cell.angle_alpha   90.00
_cell.angle_beta   90.00
_cell.angle_gamma   90.00
#
_symmetry.space_group_name_H-M   'P 1'
#
loop_
_entity.id
_entity.type
_entity.pdbx_description
1 polymer ?
#
loop_
_entity_poly.entity_id
_entity_poly.type
_entity_poly.pdbx_seq_one_letter_code
_entity_poly.pdbx_strand_id
1 'polypeptide(L)'
;MENAKDILARIHGIEDTRKITGAMYMISSAKLRKAKKKLDGVTDYFETMQKTIEDILMHMPELKHKYFDGMPLEHNYEARRAYIVITSDKGLAGSYNQAMIRHVEDKLSRYKNATLYLIGQVGYHHFDHTNYRMDRDFFYSSKEPSLQRARNITMDMLDLYEENKVDEVYIMYTKAVSPFLCEPHSIKLLPLNRVDFIGSEVEEYRRDTLFYPSPQAVIDEVAPIYMHGIIFSAMSESYFSELNTRMSAMDAATKNADEMLAKLKLEYNRSRQAAITREITEVIGGSGIFKKK
;
A
#
# COMPACT_ATOMS: atom_id res chain seq x y z
N MET A 1 -9.45 -9.57 -43.56
CA MET A 1 -10.14 -8.42 -42.90
C MET A 1 -10.94 -8.97 -41.73
N GLU A 2 -10.83 -8.37 -40.57
CA GLU A 2 -11.63 -8.74 -39.39
C GLU A 2 -13.11 -8.53 -39.72
N ASN A 3 -13.99 -9.48 -39.33
CA ASN A 3 -15.41 -9.42 -39.67
C ASN A 3 -16.08 -8.32 -38.84
N ALA A 4 -17.00 -7.57 -39.42
CA ALA A 4 -17.76 -6.50 -38.73
C ALA A 4 -18.40 -7.00 -37.41
N LYS A 5 -18.80 -8.27 -37.34
CA LYS A 5 -19.37 -8.90 -36.16
C LYS A 5 -18.34 -9.02 -35.02
N ASP A 6 -17.09 -9.36 -35.33
CA ASP A 6 -16.01 -9.53 -34.34
C ASP A 6 -15.59 -8.15 -33.81
N ILE A 7 -15.53 -7.14 -34.67
CA ILE A 7 -15.23 -5.75 -34.25
C ILE A 7 -16.35 -5.25 -33.30
N LEU A 8 -17.61 -5.55 -33.61
CA LEU A 8 -18.75 -5.16 -32.75
C LEU A 8 -18.67 -5.82 -31.37
N ALA A 9 -18.31 -7.11 -31.30
CA ALA A 9 -18.13 -7.81 -30.03
C ALA A 9 -17.00 -7.17 -29.20
N ARG A 10 -15.89 -6.76 -29.82
CA ARG A 10 -14.80 -6.03 -29.14
C ARG A 10 -15.25 -4.65 -28.64
N ILE A 11 -16.04 -3.92 -29.42
CA ILE A 11 -16.62 -2.63 -29.00
C ILE A 11 -17.40 -2.82 -27.69
N HIS A 12 -18.31 -3.79 -27.63
CA HIS A 12 -19.10 -4.06 -26.43
C HIS A 12 -18.21 -4.43 -25.22
N GLY A 13 -17.20 -5.28 -25.41
CA GLY A 13 -16.26 -5.66 -24.33
C GLY A 13 -15.48 -4.46 -23.77
N ILE A 14 -15.06 -3.53 -24.65
CA ILE A 14 -14.36 -2.32 -24.20
C ILE A 14 -15.33 -1.31 -23.57
N GLU A 15 -16.56 -1.17 -24.05
CA GLU A 15 -17.57 -0.35 -23.41
C GLU A 15 -17.87 -0.82 -21.99
N ASP A 16 -17.95 -2.13 -21.76
CA ASP A 16 -18.14 -2.67 -20.41
C ASP A 16 -16.91 -2.46 -19.52
N THR A 17 -15.71 -2.67 -20.06
CA THR A 17 -14.46 -2.35 -19.34
C THR A 17 -14.43 -0.88 -18.92
N ARG A 18 -14.77 0.04 -19.81
CA ARG A 18 -14.85 1.48 -19.57
C ARG A 18 -15.83 1.83 -18.44
N LYS A 19 -17.01 1.19 -18.42
CA LYS A 19 -18.01 1.38 -17.35
C LYS A 19 -17.44 0.93 -15.99
N ILE A 20 -16.77 -0.23 -15.96
CA ILE A 20 -16.17 -0.78 -14.75
C ILE A 20 -15.06 0.13 -14.24
N THR A 21 -14.12 0.54 -15.10
CA THR A 21 -12.99 1.41 -14.70
C THR A 21 -13.47 2.79 -14.24
N GLY A 22 -14.46 3.37 -14.91
CA GLY A 22 -15.11 4.62 -14.50
C GLY A 22 -15.78 4.51 -13.12
N ALA A 23 -16.50 3.42 -12.85
CA ALA A 23 -17.10 3.18 -11.55
C ALA A 23 -16.03 3.01 -10.45
N MET A 24 -14.95 2.27 -10.74
CA MET A 24 -13.84 2.08 -9.80
C MET A 24 -13.09 3.39 -9.51
N TYR A 25 -12.92 4.26 -10.51
CA TYR A 25 -12.40 5.61 -10.32
C TYR A 25 -13.24 6.40 -9.31
N MET A 26 -14.57 6.46 -9.52
CA MET A 26 -15.47 7.20 -8.62
C MET A 26 -15.45 6.66 -7.18
N ILE A 27 -15.48 5.34 -7.02
CA ILE A 27 -15.42 4.69 -5.69
C ILE A 27 -14.09 5.03 -5.01
N SER A 28 -12.96 4.92 -5.72
CA SER A 28 -11.64 5.20 -5.16
C SER A 28 -11.51 6.68 -4.77
N SER A 29 -12.00 7.60 -5.58
CA SER A 29 -12.03 9.04 -5.30
C SER A 29 -12.87 9.38 -4.05
N ALA A 30 -14.04 8.76 -3.90
CA ALA A 30 -14.88 8.96 -2.71
C ALA A 30 -14.22 8.44 -1.43
N LYS A 31 -13.60 7.26 -1.50
CA LYS A 31 -12.86 6.66 -0.37
C LYS A 31 -11.60 7.44 -0.02
N LEU A 32 -10.89 7.98 -1.02
CA LEU A 32 -9.69 8.78 -0.82
C LEU A 32 -9.95 10.02 0.04
N ARG A 33 -11.05 10.75 -0.24
CA ARG A 33 -11.45 11.91 0.56
C ARG A 33 -11.74 11.54 2.02
N LYS A 34 -12.40 10.39 2.24
CA LYS A 34 -12.69 9.89 3.60
C LYS A 34 -11.40 9.44 4.33
N ALA A 35 -10.48 8.79 3.61
CA ALA A 35 -9.21 8.35 4.15
C ALA A 35 -8.34 9.53 4.61
N LYS A 36 -8.24 10.59 3.80
CA LYS A 36 -7.51 11.81 4.14
C LYS A 36 -8.01 12.44 5.44
N LYS A 37 -9.32 12.60 5.58
CA LYS A 37 -9.92 13.19 6.80
C LYS A 37 -9.64 12.37 8.07
N LYS A 38 -9.54 11.04 7.94
CA LYS A 38 -9.18 10.17 9.07
C LYS A 38 -7.71 10.34 9.47
N LEU A 39 -6.82 10.46 8.50
CA LEU A 39 -5.38 10.63 8.75
C LEU A 39 -5.12 11.94 9.50
N ASP A 40 -5.71 13.04 9.04
CA ASP A 40 -5.55 14.36 9.65
C ASP A 40 -6.01 14.40 11.12
N GLY A 41 -6.98 13.58 11.51
CA GLY A 41 -7.59 13.62 12.86
C GLY A 41 -6.83 12.85 13.97
N VAL A 42 -5.74 12.15 13.64
CA VAL A 42 -5.04 11.28 14.61
C VAL A 42 -3.59 11.72 14.83
N THR A 43 -3.07 12.57 13.98
CA THR A 43 -1.67 13.02 14.00
C THR A 43 -1.29 13.68 15.33
N ASP A 44 -2.10 14.62 15.82
CA ASP A 44 -1.83 15.40 17.04
C ASP A 44 -1.66 14.52 18.29
N TYR A 45 -2.44 13.43 18.38
CA TYR A 45 -2.35 12.51 19.52
C TYR A 45 -1.00 11.79 19.55
N PHE A 46 -0.54 11.30 18.40
CA PHE A 46 0.73 10.58 18.33
C PHE A 46 1.95 11.48 18.42
N GLU A 47 1.86 12.72 17.93
CA GLU A 47 2.88 13.74 18.18
C GLU A 47 3.05 14.04 19.67
N THR A 48 1.95 14.06 20.42
CA THR A 48 2.00 14.22 21.89
C THR A 48 2.73 13.06 22.56
N MET A 49 2.50 11.80 22.10
CA MET A 49 3.21 10.64 22.64
C MET A 49 4.71 10.69 22.30
N GLN A 50 5.03 11.07 21.08
CA GLN A 50 6.43 11.27 20.66
C GLN A 50 7.14 12.31 21.54
N LYS A 51 6.52 13.48 21.76
CA LYS A 51 7.05 14.53 22.63
C LYS A 51 7.23 14.06 24.08
N THR A 52 6.33 13.24 24.59
CA THR A 52 6.47 12.67 25.94
C THR A 52 7.72 11.78 26.05
N ILE A 53 7.98 10.95 25.04
CA ILE A 53 9.18 10.11 24.98
C ILE A 53 10.44 11.00 24.85
N GLU A 54 10.39 12.02 24.00
CA GLU A 54 11.45 12.99 23.82
C GLU A 54 11.81 13.69 25.14
N ASP A 55 10.80 14.19 25.87
CA ASP A 55 10.98 14.82 27.18
C ASP A 55 11.67 13.87 28.19
N ILE A 56 11.26 12.60 28.24
CA ILE A 56 11.89 11.62 29.12
C ILE A 56 13.36 11.39 28.75
N LEU A 57 13.65 11.20 27.46
CA LEU A 57 15.02 10.95 26.99
C LEU A 57 15.93 12.16 27.13
N MET A 58 15.40 13.37 27.01
CA MET A 58 16.15 14.63 27.26
C MET A 58 16.53 14.78 28.73
N HIS A 59 15.62 14.48 29.65
CA HIS A 59 15.90 14.58 31.10
C HIS A 59 16.72 13.42 31.63
N MET A 60 16.67 12.26 30.97
CA MET A 60 17.38 11.05 31.37
C MET A 60 18.08 10.35 30.19
N PRO A 61 19.14 10.95 29.64
CA PRO A 61 19.84 10.39 28.47
C PRO A 61 20.47 9.02 28.72
N GLU A 62 20.81 8.72 29.96
CA GLU A 62 21.39 7.43 30.42
C GLU A 62 20.34 6.36 30.72
N LEU A 63 19.03 6.66 30.53
CA LEU A 63 17.94 5.73 30.84
C LEU A 63 18.04 4.47 29.98
N LYS A 64 18.28 3.32 30.61
CA LYS A 64 18.24 2.01 29.94
C LYS A 64 16.83 1.47 29.93
N HIS A 65 16.38 1.07 28.76
CA HIS A 65 15.04 0.51 28.60
C HIS A 65 14.99 -0.50 27.45
N LYS A 66 14.24 -1.61 27.63
CA LYS A 66 14.13 -2.72 26.65
C LYS A 66 13.74 -2.26 25.24
N TYR A 67 12.98 -1.18 25.10
CA TYR A 67 12.53 -0.68 23.81
C TYR A 67 13.52 0.23 23.07
N PHE A 68 14.60 0.69 23.73
CA PHE A 68 15.60 1.59 23.15
C PHE A 68 17.00 1.00 23.03
N ASP A 69 17.37 0.09 23.91
CA ASP A 69 18.75 -0.33 24.09
C ASP A 69 19.10 -1.63 23.33
N GLY A 70 18.46 -1.83 22.18
CA GLY A 70 18.98 -2.80 21.22
C GLY A 70 20.35 -2.35 20.72
N MET A 71 21.36 -3.22 20.73
CA MET A 71 22.65 -2.92 20.10
C MET A 71 22.41 -2.32 18.73
N PRO A 72 23.24 -1.34 18.26
CA PRO A 72 23.21 -0.90 16.87
C PRO A 72 23.59 -2.09 15.98
N LEU A 73 22.59 -2.85 15.57
CA LEU A 73 22.75 -4.06 14.76
C LEU A 73 22.76 -3.74 13.27
N GLU A 74 23.09 -2.49 12.88
CA GLU A 74 23.08 -2.06 11.47
C GLU A 74 23.90 -2.96 10.54
N HIS A 75 24.80 -3.77 11.08
CA HIS A 75 25.63 -4.72 10.34
C HIS A 75 25.49 -6.18 10.81
N ASN A 76 24.55 -6.48 11.71
CA ASN A 76 24.33 -7.86 12.13
C ASN A 76 23.40 -8.59 11.15
N TYR A 77 23.99 -9.24 10.15
CA TYR A 77 23.29 -10.06 9.17
C TYR A 77 22.57 -11.28 9.78
N GLU A 78 22.89 -11.65 11.01
CA GLU A 78 22.30 -12.78 11.73
C GLU A 78 21.09 -12.40 12.57
N ALA A 79 20.83 -11.11 12.79
CA ALA A 79 19.68 -10.65 13.56
C ALA A 79 18.36 -11.19 13.01
N ARG A 80 17.50 -11.65 13.91
CA ARG A 80 16.14 -12.14 13.57
C ARG A 80 15.23 -10.94 13.38
N ARG A 81 14.79 -10.72 12.15
CA ARG A 81 13.98 -9.55 11.77
C ARG A 81 12.53 -9.93 11.51
N ALA A 82 11.62 -9.18 12.08
CA ALA A 82 10.21 -9.20 11.71
C ALA A 82 9.91 -8.04 10.75
N TYR A 83 9.37 -8.36 9.58
CA TYR A 83 8.92 -7.38 8.60
C TYR A 83 7.41 -7.38 8.50
N ILE A 84 6.75 -6.35 9.05
CA ILE A 84 5.34 -6.09 8.80
C ILE A 84 5.25 -5.45 7.42
N VAL A 85 4.57 -6.10 6.49
CA VAL A 85 4.47 -5.62 5.10
C VAL A 85 3.03 -5.30 4.76
N ILE A 86 2.78 -4.07 4.32
CA ILE A 86 1.45 -3.62 3.94
C ILE A 86 1.31 -3.64 2.42
N THR A 87 0.39 -4.49 1.95
CA THR A 87 -0.06 -4.56 0.55
C THR A 87 -1.57 -4.34 0.49
N SER A 88 -2.16 -4.31 -0.70
CA SER A 88 -3.61 -4.24 -0.83
C SER A 88 -4.29 -5.61 -0.73
N ASP A 89 -5.60 -5.61 -0.43
CA ASP A 89 -6.43 -6.82 -0.49
C ASP A 89 -6.87 -7.15 -1.93
N LYS A 90 -6.83 -6.21 -2.84
CA LYS A 90 -7.29 -6.39 -4.22
C LYS A 90 -6.31 -5.76 -5.20
N GLY A 91 -6.18 -6.35 -6.38
CA GLY A 91 -5.40 -5.80 -7.50
C GLY A 91 -6.00 -4.50 -8.09
N LEU A 92 -5.60 -4.20 -9.30
CA LEU A 92 -6.01 -3.01 -10.08
C LEU A 92 -5.62 -1.67 -9.44
N ALA A 93 -4.55 -1.67 -8.65
CA ALA A 93 -3.96 -0.48 -8.02
C ALA A 93 -2.65 -0.05 -8.71
N GLY A 94 -2.58 -0.18 -10.03
CA GLY A 94 -1.35 0.15 -10.78
C GLY A 94 -0.12 -0.59 -10.28
N SER A 95 0.99 0.13 -10.07
CA SER A 95 2.25 -0.42 -9.59
C SER A 95 2.35 -0.59 -8.07
N TYR A 96 1.33 -0.20 -7.29
CA TYR A 96 1.36 -0.16 -5.82
C TYR A 96 1.90 -1.45 -5.19
N ASN A 97 1.25 -2.59 -5.47
CA ASN A 97 1.67 -3.86 -4.89
C ASN A 97 3.03 -4.33 -5.40
N GLN A 98 3.27 -4.20 -6.71
CA GLN A 98 4.49 -4.68 -7.32
C GLN A 98 5.73 -3.90 -6.83
N ALA A 99 5.58 -2.59 -6.58
CA ALA A 99 6.65 -1.77 -6.03
C ALA A 99 7.00 -2.22 -4.59
N MET A 100 5.98 -2.48 -3.75
CA MET A 100 6.18 -2.98 -2.39
C MET A 100 6.82 -4.37 -2.39
N ILE A 101 6.33 -5.30 -3.19
CA ILE A 101 6.88 -6.65 -3.29
C ILE A 101 8.37 -6.61 -3.65
N ARG A 102 8.76 -5.85 -4.67
CA ARG A 102 10.18 -5.69 -5.05
C ARG A 102 11.02 -5.10 -3.92
N HIS A 103 10.48 -4.12 -3.20
CA HIS A 103 11.17 -3.51 -2.06
C HIS A 103 11.43 -4.53 -0.94
N VAL A 104 10.45 -5.39 -0.65
CA VAL A 104 10.58 -6.47 0.33
C VAL A 104 11.60 -7.50 -0.13
N GLU A 105 11.53 -7.95 -1.38
CA GLU A 105 12.47 -8.94 -1.93
C GLU A 105 13.92 -8.41 -1.91
N ASP A 106 14.16 -7.13 -2.21
CA ASP A 106 15.49 -6.51 -2.07
C ASP A 106 15.99 -6.57 -0.62
N LYS A 107 15.14 -6.30 0.38
CA LYS A 107 15.49 -6.42 1.80
C LYS A 107 15.78 -7.88 2.19
N LEU A 108 14.93 -8.82 1.79
CA LEU A 108 15.09 -10.24 2.10
C LEU A 108 16.34 -10.86 1.46
N SER A 109 16.76 -10.35 0.30
CA SER A 109 18.01 -10.79 -0.35
C SER A 109 19.25 -10.48 0.50
N ARG A 110 19.20 -9.43 1.31
CA ARG A 110 20.30 -8.97 2.16
C ARG A 110 20.29 -9.62 3.55
N TYR A 111 19.11 -9.96 4.06
CA TYR A 111 18.92 -10.44 5.45
C TYR A 111 18.21 -11.79 5.46
N LYS A 112 18.96 -12.85 5.70
CA LYS A 112 18.46 -14.23 5.62
C LYS A 112 17.53 -14.64 6.77
N ASN A 113 17.71 -14.06 7.96
CA ASN A 113 16.94 -14.38 9.16
C ASN A 113 15.73 -13.41 9.32
N ALA A 114 14.92 -13.30 8.26
CA ALA A 114 13.75 -12.45 8.27
C ALA A 114 12.46 -13.27 8.19
N THR A 115 11.43 -12.86 8.93
CA THR A 115 10.08 -13.41 8.88
C THR A 115 9.10 -12.32 8.46
N LEU A 116 8.22 -12.64 7.53
CA LEU A 116 7.21 -11.74 7.00
C LEU A 116 5.90 -11.85 7.79
N TYR A 117 5.33 -10.72 8.13
CA TYR A 117 4.03 -10.52 8.75
C TYR A 117 3.16 -9.68 7.82
N LEU A 118 2.21 -10.30 7.14
CA LEU A 118 1.57 -9.70 5.97
C LEU A 118 0.22 -9.08 6.28
N ILE A 119 0.04 -7.83 5.84
CA ILE A 119 -1.22 -7.11 5.82
C ILE A 119 -1.64 -6.99 4.35
N GLY A 120 -2.83 -7.52 4.02
CA GLY A 120 -3.37 -7.51 2.66
C GLY A 120 -3.13 -8.81 1.90
N GLN A 121 -4.14 -9.20 1.11
CA GLN A 121 -4.18 -10.50 0.43
C GLN A 121 -3.17 -10.63 -0.72
N VAL A 122 -2.86 -9.53 -1.41
CA VAL A 122 -1.98 -9.60 -2.59
C VAL A 122 -0.57 -10.01 -2.19
N GLY A 123 -0.02 -9.42 -1.11
CA GLY A 123 1.28 -9.83 -0.59
C GLY A 123 1.25 -11.25 -0.04
N TYR A 124 0.20 -11.60 0.72
CA TYR A 124 0.04 -12.95 1.24
C TYR A 124 0.10 -14.01 0.13
N HIS A 125 -0.70 -13.88 -0.91
CA HIS A 125 -0.70 -14.82 -2.04
C HIS A 125 0.63 -14.86 -2.79
N HIS A 126 1.31 -13.71 -2.91
CA HIS A 126 2.60 -13.68 -3.59
C HIS A 126 3.67 -14.46 -2.79
N PHE A 127 3.80 -14.17 -1.49
CA PHE A 127 4.85 -14.74 -0.67
C PHE A 127 4.57 -16.18 -0.22
N ASP A 128 3.29 -16.62 -0.16
CA ASP A 128 2.94 -18.01 0.17
C ASP A 128 3.49 -19.02 -0.86
N HIS A 129 3.73 -18.57 -2.10
CA HIS A 129 4.34 -19.38 -3.16
C HIS A 129 5.86 -19.24 -3.27
N THR A 130 6.50 -18.57 -2.31
CA THR A 130 7.95 -18.37 -2.27
C THR A 130 8.58 -19.18 -1.14
N ASN A 131 9.93 -19.23 -1.11
CA ASN A 131 10.69 -19.89 -0.04
C ASN A 131 11.00 -18.97 1.15
N TYR A 132 10.44 -17.75 1.17
CA TYR A 132 10.63 -16.83 2.28
C TYR A 132 9.80 -17.26 3.50
N ARG A 133 10.35 -17.04 4.69
CA ARG A 133 9.63 -17.32 5.93
C ARG A 133 8.52 -16.30 6.12
N MET A 134 7.30 -16.77 6.34
CA MET A 134 6.16 -15.91 6.68
C MET A 134 5.35 -16.54 7.81
N ASP A 135 4.78 -15.71 8.66
CA ASP A 135 3.79 -16.14 9.64
C ASP A 135 2.43 -16.24 8.93
N ARG A 136 1.88 -17.47 8.89
CA ARG A 136 0.61 -17.75 8.20
C ARG A 136 -0.61 -17.47 9.06
N ASP A 137 -0.45 -17.40 10.35
CA ASP A 137 -1.52 -17.09 11.31
C ASP A 137 -1.69 -15.56 11.44
N PHE A 138 -0.65 -14.79 11.12
CA PHE A 138 -0.71 -13.34 11.08
C PHE A 138 -1.32 -12.89 9.75
N PHE A 139 -2.61 -12.64 9.78
CA PHE A 139 -3.34 -12.18 8.59
C PHE A 139 -4.30 -11.04 8.93
N TYR A 140 -4.02 -9.86 8.42
CA TYR A 140 -4.84 -8.68 8.57
C TYR A 140 -5.22 -8.09 7.22
N SER A 141 -6.49 -7.63 7.11
CA SER A 141 -6.96 -6.90 5.92
C SER A 141 -6.39 -5.49 5.88
N SER A 142 -6.00 -5.02 4.70
CA SER A 142 -5.53 -3.65 4.47
C SER A 142 -6.66 -2.62 4.36
N LYS A 143 -7.93 -3.08 4.30
CA LYS A 143 -9.09 -2.19 4.16
C LYS A 143 -9.35 -1.39 5.43
N GLU A 144 -9.69 -0.13 5.25
CA GLU A 144 -10.15 0.80 6.29
C GLU A 144 -9.37 0.67 7.61
N PRO A 145 -8.17 1.27 7.69
CA PRO A 145 -7.34 1.23 8.88
C PRO A 145 -8.12 1.61 10.15
N SER A 146 -7.88 0.89 11.24
CA SER A 146 -8.48 1.16 12.54
C SER A 146 -7.43 1.10 13.65
N LEU A 147 -7.59 1.93 14.67
CA LEU A 147 -6.73 1.93 15.85
C LEU A 147 -6.72 0.57 16.56
N GLN A 148 -7.87 -0.11 16.62
CA GLN A 148 -7.95 -1.45 17.23
C GLN A 148 -7.06 -2.46 16.51
N ARG A 149 -7.04 -2.43 15.17
CA ARG A 149 -6.17 -3.33 14.39
C ARG A 149 -4.70 -2.98 14.59
N ALA A 150 -4.34 -1.70 14.58
CA ALA A 150 -2.98 -1.26 14.85
C ALA A 150 -2.52 -1.70 16.25
N ARG A 151 -3.42 -1.61 17.26
CA ARG A 151 -3.15 -2.09 18.62
C ARG A 151 -2.87 -3.59 18.63
N ASN A 152 -3.71 -4.40 18.00
CA ASN A 152 -3.51 -5.86 17.98
C ASN A 152 -2.17 -6.21 17.33
N ILE A 153 -1.86 -5.61 16.18
CA ILE A 153 -0.58 -5.81 15.48
C ILE A 153 0.61 -5.40 16.38
N THR A 154 0.48 -4.29 17.11
CA THR A 154 1.54 -3.87 18.03
C THR A 154 1.74 -4.89 19.15
N MET A 155 0.66 -5.40 19.73
CA MET A 155 0.77 -6.41 20.80
C MET A 155 1.43 -7.69 20.29
N ASP A 156 1.02 -8.19 19.11
CA ASP A 156 1.66 -9.36 18.48
C ASP A 156 3.18 -9.15 18.32
N MET A 157 3.61 -7.96 17.89
CA MET A 157 5.02 -7.64 17.70
C MET A 157 5.78 -7.45 19.01
N LEU A 158 5.15 -6.84 20.01
CA LEU A 158 5.74 -6.68 21.34
C LEU A 158 5.96 -8.05 22.01
N ASP A 159 4.98 -8.94 21.94
CA ASP A 159 5.09 -10.29 22.49
C ASP A 159 6.28 -11.04 21.85
N LEU A 160 6.43 -10.96 20.53
CA LEU A 160 7.57 -11.57 19.82
C LEU A 160 8.92 -10.97 20.25
N TYR A 161 8.97 -9.66 20.46
CA TYR A 161 10.18 -8.95 20.86
C TYR A 161 10.54 -9.24 22.32
N GLU A 162 9.56 -9.19 23.24
CA GLU A 162 9.77 -9.45 24.67
C GLU A 162 10.12 -10.92 24.96
N GLU A 163 9.57 -11.85 24.18
CA GLU A 163 9.94 -13.26 24.22
C GLU A 163 11.29 -13.56 23.56
N ASN A 164 12.02 -12.55 23.11
CA ASN A 164 13.28 -12.70 22.37
C ASN A 164 13.17 -13.62 21.14
N LYS A 165 12.03 -13.66 20.47
CA LYS A 165 11.84 -14.38 19.19
C LYS A 165 12.36 -13.58 18.01
N VAL A 166 12.35 -12.26 18.12
CA VAL A 166 12.88 -11.30 17.13
C VAL A 166 13.77 -10.27 17.81
N ASP A 167 14.78 -9.79 17.08
CA ASP A 167 15.75 -8.79 17.56
C ASP A 167 15.39 -7.40 17.03
N GLU A 168 14.74 -7.34 15.86
CA GLU A 168 14.34 -6.10 15.22
C GLU A 168 12.97 -6.26 14.56
N VAL A 169 12.13 -5.22 14.67
CA VAL A 169 10.83 -5.14 14.01
C VAL A 169 10.80 -3.94 13.08
N TYR A 170 10.40 -4.16 11.84
CA TYR A 170 10.24 -3.12 10.81
C TYR A 170 8.82 -3.12 10.27
N ILE A 171 8.34 -1.96 9.88
CA ILE A 171 7.12 -1.82 9.08
C ILE A 171 7.46 -1.29 7.70
N MET A 172 6.96 -1.97 6.66
CA MET A 172 7.11 -1.60 5.27
C MET A 172 5.75 -1.20 4.71
N TYR A 173 5.64 0.03 4.27
CA TYR A 173 4.41 0.63 3.80
C TYR A 173 4.66 1.55 2.62
N THR A 174 3.61 1.96 1.92
CA THR A 174 3.74 2.88 0.79
C THR A 174 3.41 4.30 1.25
N LYS A 175 4.37 5.20 1.09
CA LYS A 175 4.26 6.62 1.40
C LYS A 175 3.84 7.41 0.16
N ALA A 176 2.89 8.33 0.32
CA ALA A 176 2.53 9.29 -0.71
C ALA A 176 3.49 10.49 -0.65
N VAL A 177 4.51 10.48 -1.52
CA VAL A 177 5.49 11.58 -1.63
C VAL A 177 4.86 12.80 -2.32
N SER A 178 3.98 12.55 -3.29
CA SER A 178 3.21 13.58 -3.98
C SER A 178 1.87 13.00 -4.46
N PRO A 179 0.93 13.83 -4.96
CA PRO A 179 -0.32 13.35 -5.54
C PRO A 179 -0.16 12.31 -6.65
N PHE A 180 1.02 12.26 -7.30
CA PHE A 180 1.30 11.36 -8.42
C PHE A 180 2.38 10.33 -8.14
N LEU A 181 3.07 10.43 -6.99
CA LEU A 181 4.20 9.58 -6.65
C LEU A 181 3.99 8.93 -5.30
N CYS A 182 3.93 7.59 -5.31
CA CYS A 182 3.86 6.77 -4.11
C CYS A 182 5.06 5.83 -4.11
N GLU A 183 5.81 5.78 -2.99
CA GLU A 183 7.03 5.01 -2.88
C GLU A 183 6.99 4.08 -1.66
N PRO A 184 7.53 2.85 -1.78
CA PRO A 184 7.74 1.98 -0.64
C PRO A 184 8.70 2.61 0.36
N HIS A 185 8.35 2.54 1.64
CA HIS A 185 9.15 3.05 2.74
C HIS A 185 9.25 2.01 3.85
N SER A 186 10.34 2.06 4.63
CA SER A 186 10.57 1.16 5.77
C SER A 186 10.91 1.98 7.00
N ILE A 187 10.23 1.71 8.11
CA ILE A 187 10.51 2.30 9.42
C ILE A 187 10.86 1.17 10.38
N LYS A 188 11.90 1.36 11.18
CA LYS A 188 12.23 0.50 12.30
C LYS A 188 11.29 0.81 13.47
N LEU A 189 10.56 -0.18 13.94
CA LEU A 189 9.66 -0.05 15.08
C LEU A 189 10.33 -0.45 16.40
N LEU A 190 11.14 -1.49 16.37
CA LEU A 190 11.85 -2.00 17.54
C LEU A 190 13.26 -2.48 17.17
N PRO A 191 14.25 -2.24 18.06
CA PRO A 191 14.19 -1.25 19.11
C PRO A 191 14.03 0.16 18.54
N LEU A 192 13.39 1.04 19.31
CA LEU A 192 13.24 2.46 18.97
C LEU A 192 14.62 3.11 18.93
N ASN A 193 14.85 3.95 17.93
CA ASN A 193 16.11 4.66 17.80
C ASN A 193 16.04 5.98 18.60
N ARG A 194 16.91 6.17 19.59
CA ARG A 194 16.94 7.39 20.42
C ARG A 194 17.14 8.66 19.59
N VAL A 195 17.90 8.55 18.50
CA VAL A 195 18.17 9.70 17.61
C VAL A 195 16.89 10.29 17.00
N ASP A 196 15.87 9.45 16.81
CA ASP A 196 14.59 9.88 16.24
C ASP A 196 13.77 10.75 17.21
N PHE A 197 14.15 10.78 18.50
CA PHE A 197 13.51 11.55 19.57
C PHE A 197 14.37 12.73 20.07
N ILE A 198 15.60 12.88 19.61
CA ILE A 198 16.45 14.00 19.95
C ILE A 198 16.25 15.08 18.89
N GLY A 199 15.37 16.03 19.17
CA GLY A 199 15.12 17.16 18.30
C GLY A 199 16.39 18.00 18.04
N SER A 200 16.50 18.58 16.84
CA SER A 200 17.61 19.47 16.46
C SER A 200 17.55 20.85 17.15
N GLU A 201 16.43 21.18 17.77
CA GLU A 201 16.23 22.42 18.52
C GLU A 201 16.13 22.09 20.01
N VAL A 202 17.23 22.32 20.71
CA VAL A 202 17.25 22.37 22.18
C VAL A 202 16.53 23.66 22.58
N GLU A 203 15.20 23.65 22.57
CA GLU A 203 14.47 24.69 23.29
C GLU A 203 14.84 24.58 24.76
N GLU A 204 15.39 25.64 25.31
CA GLU A 204 15.89 25.81 26.68
C GLU A 204 14.77 25.78 27.73
N TYR A 205 13.80 24.86 27.57
CA TYR A 205 12.75 24.57 28.53
C TYR A 205 13.19 23.46 29.50
N ARG A 206 14.19 23.80 30.37
CA ARG A 206 14.41 23.04 31.60
C ARG A 206 13.22 23.27 32.54
N ARG A 207 12.10 22.62 32.26
CA ARG A 207 11.08 22.40 33.29
C ARG A 207 11.54 21.20 34.10
N ASP A 208 11.56 21.32 35.42
CA ASP A 208 11.73 20.18 36.33
C ASP A 208 10.51 19.28 36.16
N THR A 209 10.59 18.35 35.19
CA THR A 209 9.51 17.43 34.89
C THR A 209 9.60 16.22 35.82
N LEU A 210 8.56 15.99 36.61
CA LEU A 210 8.45 14.83 37.50
C LEU A 210 7.69 13.72 36.78
N PHE A 211 8.33 12.54 36.67
CA PHE A 211 7.73 11.34 36.10
C PHE A 211 7.25 10.43 37.24
N TYR A 212 5.96 10.12 37.28
CA TYR A 212 5.37 9.27 38.31
C TYR A 212 4.80 7.98 37.68
N PRO A 213 5.05 6.79 38.26
CA PRO A 213 5.87 6.51 39.46
C PRO A 213 7.38 6.54 39.16
N SER A 214 7.81 6.32 37.94
CA SER A 214 9.21 6.43 37.46
C SER A 214 9.25 6.66 35.96
N PRO A 215 10.35 7.21 35.41
CA PRO A 215 10.51 7.38 33.96
C PRO A 215 10.39 6.07 33.18
N GLN A 216 10.92 4.95 33.73
CA GLN A 216 10.82 3.63 33.14
C GLN A 216 9.37 3.19 33.01
N ALA A 217 8.58 3.33 34.09
CA ALA A 217 7.15 2.97 34.09
C ALA A 217 6.34 3.81 33.10
N VAL A 218 6.69 5.09 32.94
CA VAL A 218 6.05 5.96 31.94
C VAL A 218 6.38 5.49 30.53
N ILE A 219 7.63 5.11 30.24
CA ILE A 219 8.00 4.56 28.93
C ILE A 219 7.32 3.22 28.66
N ASP A 220 7.21 2.34 29.66
CA ASP A 220 6.49 1.05 29.51
C ASP A 220 5.06 1.25 29.02
N GLU A 221 4.38 2.33 29.42
CA GLU A 221 3.02 2.64 28.99
C GLU A 221 2.97 3.44 27.69
N VAL A 222 3.88 4.42 27.50
CA VAL A 222 3.82 5.36 26.39
C VAL A 222 4.40 4.76 25.10
N ALA A 223 5.48 3.96 25.17
CA ALA A 223 6.11 3.40 23.99
C ALA A 223 5.19 2.45 23.18
N PRO A 224 4.41 1.54 23.78
CA PRO A 224 3.40 0.78 23.05
C PRO A 224 2.36 1.68 22.36
N ILE A 225 1.90 2.75 23.03
CA ILE A 225 0.92 3.69 22.45
C ILE A 225 1.53 4.42 21.25
N TYR A 226 2.77 4.86 21.34
CA TYR A 226 3.51 5.47 20.24
C TYR A 226 3.64 4.49 19.04
N MET A 227 3.99 3.23 19.30
CA MET A 227 4.05 2.20 18.24
C MET A 227 2.69 1.94 17.58
N HIS A 228 1.58 1.93 18.38
CA HIS A 228 0.21 1.89 17.81
C HIS A 228 0.01 3.01 16.80
N GLY A 229 0.52 4.21 17.13
CA GLY A 229 0.44 5.38 16.28
C GLY A 229 1.17 5.23 14.97
N ILE A 230 2.42 4.77 15.03
CA ILE A 230 3.22 4.54 13.82
C ILE A 230 2.54 3.50 12.92
N ILE A 231 2.11 2.37 13.48
CA ILE A 231 1.45 1.31 12.71
C ILE A 231 0.13 1.82 12.10
N PHE A 232 -0.68 2.55 12.88
CA PHE A 232 -1.91 3.14 12.37
C PHE A 232 -1.66 4.16 11.25
N SER A 233 -0.66 5.02 11.43
CA SER A 233 -0.25 6.01 10.42
C SER A 233 0.23 5.32 9.15
N ALA A 234 1.11 4.32 9.26
CA ALA A 234 1.62 3.54 8.14
C ALA A 234 0.50 2.81 7.37
N MET A 235 -0.47 2.19 8.09
CA MET A 235 -1.65 1.57 7.50
C MET A 235 -2.53 2.60 6.77
N SER A 236 -2.72 3.79 7.38
CA SER A 236 -3.57 4.83 6.84
C SER A 236 -2.95 5.47 5.60
N GLU A 237 -1.65 5.73 5.64
CA GLU A 237 -0.89 6.28 4.51
C GLU A 237 -0.80 5.27 3.35
N SER A 238 -0.60 4.00 3.67
CA SER A 238 -0.61 2.91 2.68
C SER A 238 -1.98 2.77 2.00
N TYR A 239 -3.06 2.87 2.78
CA TYR A 239 -4.42 2.83 2.25
C TYR A 239 -4.75 4.05 1.38
N PHE A 240 -4.30 5.23 1.80
CA PHE A 240 -4.40 6.45 1.00
C PHE A 240 -3.64 6.30 -0.33
N SER A 241 -2.39 5.82 -0.28
CA SER A 241 -1.54 5.60 -1.46
C SER A 241 -2.13 4.56 -2.41
N GLU A 242 -2.70 3.48 -1.89
CA GLU A 242 -3.42 2.46 -2.66
C GLU A 242 -4.59 3.07 -3.44
N LEU A 243 -5.45 3.84 -2.75
CA LEU A 243 -6.61 4.47 -3.36
C LEU A 243 -6.21 5.50 -4.42
N ASN A 244 -5.16 6.28 -4.16
CA ASN A 244 -4.63 7.27 -5.08
C ASN A 244 -4.08 6.63 -6.35
N THR A 245 -3.26 5.58 -6.20
CA THR A 245 -2.68 4.86 -7.34
C THR A 245 -3.76 4.12 -8.14
N ARG A 246 -4.75 3.52 -7.45
CA ARG A 246 -5.90 2.89 -8.11
C ARG A 246 -6.72 3.90 -8.88
N MET A 247 -7.02 5.06 -8.30
CA MET A 247 -7.75 6.14 -8.97
C MET A 247 -7.03 6.56 -10.26
N SER A 248 -5.73 6.81 -10.20
CA SER A 248 -4.93 7.20 -11.37
C SER A 248 -4.88 6.10 -12.42
N ALA A 249 -4.73 4.82 -12.03
CA ALA A 249 -4.73 3.69 -12.94
C ALA A 249 -6.09 3.51 -13.64
N MET A 250 -7.21 3.72 -12.92
CA MET A 250 -8.56 3.62 -13.49
C MET A 250 -8.89 4.79 -14.43
N ASP A 251 -8.42 6.00 -14.13
CA ASP A 251 -8.54 7.16 -15.03
C ASP A 251 -7.81 6.90 -16.36
N ALA A 252 -6.55 6.44 -16.29
CA ALA A 252 -5.78 6.08 -17.46
C ALA A 252 -6.43 4.95 -18.28
N ALA A 253 -6.94 3.90 -17.60
CA ALA A 253 -7.63 2.80 -18.26
C ALA A 253 -8.93 3.26 -18.96
N THR A 254 -9.68 4.19 -18.34
CA THR A 254 -10.90 4.75 -18.91
C THR A 254 -10.59 5.57 -20.16
N LYS A 255 -9.57 6.44 -20.12
CA LYS A 255 -9.11 7.22 -21.27
C LYS A 255 -8.63 6.33 -22.41
N ASN A 256 -7.83 5.30 -22.12
CA ASN A 256 -7.40 4.33 -23.12
C ASN A 256 -8.57 3.58 -23.76
N ALA A 257 -9.59 3.23 -22.96
CA ALA A 257 -10.81 2.60 -23.48
C ALA A 257 -11.57 3.55 -24.45
N ASP A 258 -11.69 4.83 -24.14
CA ASP A 258 -12.31 5.82 -25.02
C ASP A 258 -11.57 5.95 -26.36
N GLU A 259 -10.24 5.98 -26.34
CA GLU A 259 -9.42 6.02 -27.56
C GLU A 259 -9.59 4.76 -28.41
N MET A 260 -9.59 3.58 -27.76
CA MET A 260 -9.82 2.30 -28.44
C MET A 260 -11.21 2.23 -29.05
N LEU A 261 -12.24 2.67 -28.35
CA LEU A 261 -13.61 2.74 -28.86
C LEU A 261 -13.71 3.63 -30.11
N ALA A 262 -13.08 4.79 -30.09
CA ALA A 262 -13.06 5.68 -31.26
C ALA A 262 -12.44 5.00 -32.49
N LYS A 263 -11.30 4.31 -32.32
CA LYS A 263 -10.64 3.56 -33.39
C LYS A 263 -11.51 2.41 -33.92
N LEU A 264 -12.05 1.60 -33.02
CA LEU A 264 -12.87 0.44 -33.42
C LEU A 264 -14.18 0.84 -34.09
N LYS A 265 -14.81 1.97 -33.71
CA LYS A 265 -16.00 2.49 -34.39
C LYS A 265 -15.68 2.89 -35.83
N LEU A 266 -14.52 3.47 -36.11
CA LEU A 266 -14.09 3.78 -37.48
C LEU A 266 -13.84 2.49 -38.29
N GLU A 267 -13.15 1.50 -37.71
CA GLU A 267 -12.92 0.20 -38.37
C GLU A 267 -14.21 -0.54 -38.65
N TYR A 268 -15.15 -0.56 -37.70
CA TYR A 268 -16.46 -1.15 -37.86
C TYR A 268 -17.22 -0.53 -39.03
N ASN A 269 -17.25 0.80 -39.10
CA ASN A 269 -17.95 1.51 -40.19
C ASN A 269 -17.33 1.18 -41.55
N ARG A 270 -15.99 1.11 -41.64
CA ARG A 270 -15.27 0.72 -42.88
C ARG A 270 -15.58 -0.72 -43.26
N SER A 271 -15.52 -1.66 -42.32
CA SER A 271 -15.81 -3.06 -42.54
C SER A 271 -17.27 -3.27 -42.97
N ARG A 272 -18.21 -2.58 -42.33
CA ARG A 272 -19.63 -2.60 -42.69
C ARG A 272 -19.88 -2.08 -44.10
N GLN A 273 -19.28 -0.92 -44.46
CA GLN A 273 -19.42 -0.36 -45.82
C GLN A 273 -18.84 -1.30 -46.87
N ALA A 274 -17.68 -1.90 -46.62
CA ALA A 274 -17.06 -2.88 -47.50
C ALA A 274 -17.95 -4.14 -47.69
N ALA A 275 -18.56 -4.62 -46.62
CA ALA A 275 -19.51 -5.75 -46.68
C ALA A 275 -20.75 -5.42 -47.53
N ILE A 276 -21.38 -4.25 -47.29
CA ILE A 276 -22.55 -3.79 -48.07
C ILE A 276 -22.18 -3.63 -49.55
N THR A 277 -21.03 -3.03 -49.85
CA THR A 277 -20.57 -2.85 -51.23
C THR A 277 -20.36 -4.21 -51.90
N ARG A 278 -19.81 -5.20 -51.23
CA ARG A 278 -19.62 -6.55 -51.73
C ARG A 278 -20.94 -7.26 -52.02
N GLU A 279 -21.91 -7.20 -51.08
CA GLU A 279 -23.26 -7.74 -51.26
C GLU A 279 -23.95 -7.10 -52.46
N ILE A 280 -23.92 -5.78 -52.60
CA ILE A 280 -24.52 -5.06 -53.75
C ILE A 280 -23.82 -5.52 -55.06
N THR A 281 -22.49 -5.63 -55.07
CA THR A 281 -21.73 -6.05 -56.27
C THR A 281 -22.09 -7.50 -56.66
N GLU A 282 -22.22 -8.38 -55.69
CA GLU A 282 -22.65 -9.81 -55.90
C GLU A 282 -24.07 -9.89 -56.46
N VAL A 283 -25.03 -9.08 -55.95
CA VAL A 283 -26.41 -9.05 -56.46
C VAL A 283 -26.45 -8.51 -57.86
N ILE A 284 -25.74 -7.40 -58.17
CA ILE A 284 -25.70 -6.81 -59.54
C ILE A 284 -25.00 -7.78 -60.52
N GLY A 285 -23.88 -8.41 -60.09
CA GLY A 285 -23.17 -9.39 -60.92
C GLY A 285 -24.00 -10.62 -61.20
N GLY A 286 -24.75 -11.12 -60.18
CA GLY A 286 -25.67 -12.24 -60.34
C GLY A 286 -26.85 -11.93 -61.28
N SER A 287 -27.41 -10.72 -61.19
CA SER A 287 -28.53 -10.32 -62.06
C SER A 287 -28.12 -10.17 -63.54
N GLY A 288 -26.84 -9.83 -63.82
CA GLY A 288 -26.30 -9.74 -65.17
C GLY A 288 -26.18 -11.08 -65.90
N ILE A 289 -26.05 -12.17 -65.15
CA ILE A 289 -25.96 -13.53 -65.67
C ILE A 289 -27.37 -14.04 -66.15
N PHE A 290 -28.44 -13.61 -65.48
CA PHE A 290 -29.81 -14.00 -65.85
C PHE A 290 -30.40 -13.19 -67.04
N LYS A 291 -29.75 -12.11 -67.51
CA LYS A 291 -30.19 -11.35 -68.67
C LYS A 291 -29.57 -11.81 -70.00
N LYS A 292 -28.76 -12.87 -70.00
CA LYS A 292 -28.14 -13.47 -71.20
C LYS A 292 -28.70 -14.91 -71.45
N LYS A 293 -30.00 -15.07 -71.41
CA LYS A 293 -30.69 -16.21 -72.02
C LYS A 293 -31.86 -15.73 -72.83
#